data_114781f7ff262c6831796d9c51a025ee
#
_entry.id   114781f7ff262c6831796d9c51a025ee
#
_cell.length_a   1.000
_cell.length_b   1.000
_cell.length_c   1.000
_cell.angle_alpha   90.00
_cell.angle_beta   90.00
_cell.angle_gamma   90.00
#
_symmetry.space_group_name_H-M   'P 1'
#
loop_
_entity.id
_entity.type
_entity.pdbx_description
1 polymer ?
#
loop_
_entity_poly.entity_id
_entity_poly.type
_entity_poly.pdbx_seq_one_letter_code
_entity_poly.pdbx_strand_id
1 'polypeptide(L)'
;MIESYLNLLIFVLLMVGTPGPANLLVMIGGARHGVLPCTGFILGLVSGKLCLNIVFGVGLGIFLTGQPMMLQVLKFVSAGYMVWLAAQSWNSSGGSASQNHQFRFKQGVIVHPLNPKAWVMTLLAWTQFAPELGTPTMQLLLVPLTFALVQLVFHTAWCAAGALMQRAIPQQQLLTRGLILLTIAVVVWALFQ
;
A
#
# COMPACT_ATOMS: atom_id res chain seq x y z
N MET A 1 -25.06 12.93 -4.41
CA MET A 1 -23.64 13.13 -4.79
C MET A 1 -22.73 13.46 -3.60
N ILE A 2 -23.01 14.46 -2.79
CA ILE A 2 -22.16 14.76 -1.59
C ILE A 2 -22.15 13.58 -0.62
N GLU A 3 -23.30 13.04 -0.30
CA GLU A 3 -23.44 11.88 0.60
C GLU A 3 -22.69 10.64 0.06
N SER A 4 -22.89 10.34 -1.22
CA SER A 4 -22.20 9.22 -1.89
C SER A 4 -20.68 9.40 -1.88
N TYR A 5 -20.21 10.62 -2.05
CA TYR A 5 -18.79 10.92 -1.96
C TYR A 5 -18.26 10.78 -0.52
N LEU A 6 -19.02 11.20 0.49
CA LEU A 6 -18.66 11.01 1.90
C LEU A 6 -18.56 9.52 2.25
N ASN A 7 -19.47 8.69 1.75
CA ASN A 7 -19.43 7.24 1.94
C ASN A 7 -18.14 6.64 1.33
N LEU A 8 -17.78 7.03 0.10
CA LEU A 8 -16.50 6.64 -0.50
C LEU A 8 -15.32 7.11 0.34
N LEU A 9 -15.32 8.36 0.78
CA LEU A 9 -14.23 8.93 1.57
C LEU A 9 -14.04 8.18 2.90
N ILE A 10 -15.12 7.91 3.63
CA ILE A 10 -15.09 7.14 4.88
C ILE A 10 -14.55 5.73 4.62
N PHE A 11 -15.04 5.05 3.58
CA PHE A 11 -14.54 3.75 3.18
C PHE A 11 -13.03 3.77 2.92
N VAL A 12 -12.56 4.73 2.12
CA VAL A 12 -11.14 4.85 1.77
C VAL A 12 -10.28 5.17 3.00
N LEU A 13 -10.74 6.08 3.88
CA LEU A 13 -10.04 6.40 5.13
C LEU A 13 -9.86 5.15 6.01
N LEU A 14 -10.92 4.38 6.23
CA LEU A 14 -10.89 3.17 7.03
C LEU A 14 -9.98 2.11 6.40
N MET A 15 -10.13 1.86 5.11
CA MET A 15 -9.38 0.81 4.42
C MET A 15 -7.89 1.14 4.28
N VAL A 16 -7.54 2.39 3.97
CA VAL A 16 -6.14 2.83 3.84
C VAL A 16 -5.48 2.98 5.21
N GLY A 17 -6.22 3.46 6.21
CA GLY A 17 -5.73 3.70 7.57
C GLY A 17 -5.39 2.42 8.33
N THR A 18 -6.08 1.31 8.07
CA THR A 18 -5.85 0.03 8.77
C THR A 18 -4.49 -0.57 8.42
N PRO A 19 -3.84 -1.27 9.39
CA PRO A 19 -2.58 -1.97 9.16
C PRO A 19 -2.66 -2.91 7.95
N GLY A 20 -1.61 -2.93 7.15
CA GLY A 20 -1.49 -3.82 6.01
C GLY A 20 -0.06 -3.82 5.49
N PRO A 21 0.29 -4.75 4.56
CA PRO A 21 1.68 -4.92 4.12
C PRO A 21 2.33 -3.62 3.62
N ALA A 22 1.62 -2.81 2.84
CA ALA A 22 2.14 -1.54 2.33
C ALA A 22 2.45 -0.53 3.46
N ASN A 23 1.54 -0.39 4.44
CA ASN A 23 1.73 0.49 5.59
C ASN A 23 2.91 0.03 6.47
N LEU A 24 3.04 -1.28 6.68
CA LEU A 24 4.16 -1.83 7.46
C LEU A 24 5.50 -1.67 6.74
N LEU A 25 5.55 -1.82 5.41
CA LEU A 25 6.75 -1.55 4.61
C LEU A 25 7.18 -0.08 4.71
N VAL A 26 6.24 0.85 4.61
CA VAL A 26 6.52 2.30 4.79
C VAL A 26 7.02 2.57 6.21
N MET A 27 6.43 1.92 7.22
CA MET A 27 6.84 2.04 8.62
C MET A 27 8.27 1.52 8.86
N ILE A 28 8.64 0.39 8.23
CA ILE A 28 10.04 -0.11 8.21
C ILE A 28 10.97 0.93 7.59
N GLY A 29 10.58 1.50 6.42
CA GLY A 29 11.32 2.56 5.75
C GLY A 29 11.55 3.76 6.66
N GLY A 30 10.49 4.24 7.31
CA GLY A 30 10.53 5.35 8.25
C GLY A 30 11.42 5.09 9.46
N ALA A 31 11.34 3.90 10.06
CA ALA A 31 12.18 3.50 11.18
C ALA A 31 13.66 3.45 10.82
N ARG A 32 14.01 3.14 9.57
CA ARG A 32 15.40 2.99 9.13
C ARG A 32 16.03 4.24 8.56
N HIS A 33 15.27 4.99 7.81
CA HIS A 33 15.80 6.09 6.99
C HIS A 33 15.18 7.45 7.36
N GLY A 34 14.12 7.46 8.17
CA GLY A 34 13.29 8.64 8.40
C GLY A 34 12.31 8.91 7.25
N VAL A 35 11.52 9.97 7.39
CA VAL A 35 10.41 10.27 6.46
C VAL A 35 10.91 10.76 5.10
N LEU A 36 11.86 11.70 5.10
CA LEU A 36 12.28 12.39 3.88
C LEU A 36 12.88 11.44 2.82
N PRO A 37 13.78 10.50 3.15
CA PRO A 37 14.29 9.53 2.16
C PRO A 37 13.23 8.56 1.63
N CYS A 38 12.10 8.38 2.35
CA CYS A 38 11.02 7.50 1.94
C CYS A 38 9.98 8.17 1.02
N THR A 39 10.08 9.49 0.77
CA THR A 39 9.10 10.20 -0.07
C THR A 39 8.98 9.62 -1.47
N GLY A 40 10.09 9.23 -2.08
CA GLY A 40 10.07 8.56 -3.39
C GLY A 40 9.27 7.25 -3.37
N PHE A 41 9.44 6.44 -2.33
CA PHE A 41 8.69 5.20 -2.16
C PHE A 41 7.19 5.46 -1.94
N ILE A 42 6.84 6.44 -1.10
CA ILE A 42 5.45 6.86 -0.84
C ILE A 42 4.79 7.33 -2.14
N LEU A 43 5.46 8.17 -2.92
CA LEU A 43 4.95 8.62 -4.23
C LEU A 43 4.80 7.43 -5.20
N GLY A 44 5.71 6.46 -5.15
CA GLY A 44 5.59 5.22 -5.90
C GLY A 44 4.34 4.43 -5.52
N LEU A 45 4.07 4.26 -4.22
CA LEU A 45 2.85 3.62 -3.72
C LEU A 45 1.59 4.30 -4.26
N VAL A 46 1.52 5.62 -4.13
CA VAL A 46 0.38 6.41 -4.64
C VAL A 46 0.22 6.24 -6.15
N SER A 47 1.32 6.30 -6.91
CA SER A 47 1.29 6.10 -8.37
C SER A 47 0.83 4.70 -8.76
N GLY A 48 1.33 3.66 -8.08
CA GLY A 48 0.90 2.28 -8.30
C GLY A 48 -0.59 2.07 -8.02
N LYS A 49 -1.11 2.73 -6.99
CA LYS A 49 -2.55 2.69 -6.68
C LYS A 49 -3.38 3.48 -7.70
N LEU A 50 -2.89 4.63 -8.17
CA LEU A 50 -3.52 5.38 -9.26
C LEU A 50 -3.66 4.52 -10.51
N CYS A 51 -2.58 3.86 -10.94
CA CYS A 51 -2.62 2.94 -12.08
C CYS A 51 -3.67 1.83 -11.87
N LEU A 52 -3.70 1.21 -10.69
CA LEU A 52 -4.68 0.17 -10.38
C LEU A 52 -6.11 0.68 -10.45
N ASN A 53 -6.38 1.87 -9.90
CA ASN A 53 -7.71 2.49 -9.97
C ASN A 53 -8.13 2.80 -11.41
N ILE A 54 -7.22 3.28 -12.26
CA ILE A 54 -7.51 3.55 -13.67
C ILE A 54 -7.84 2.25 -14.41
N VAL A 55 -7.07 1.18 -14.18
CA VAL A 55 -7.32 -0.16 -14.77
C VAL A 55 -8.71 -0.67 -14.42
N PHE A 56 -9.15 -0.50 -13.17
CA PHE A 56 -10.51 -0.84 -12.76
C PHE A 56 -11.57 0.08 -13.39
N GLY A 57 -11.29 1.37 -13.41
CA GLY A 57 -12.22 2.37 -13.94
C GLY A 57 -12.51 2.23 -15.43
N VAL A 58 -11.56 1.71 -16.20
CA VAL A 58 -11.78 1.37 -17.63
C VAL A 58 -12.34 -0.04 -17.84
N GLY A 59 -12.73 -0.74 -16.77
CA GLY A 59 -13.38 -2.05 -16.80
C GLY A 59 -12.46 -3.26 -16.85
N LEU A 60 -11.15 -3.09 -17.10
CA LEU A 60 -10.19 -4.19 -17.16
C LEU A 60 -10.03 -4.91 -15.81
N GLY A 61 -10.17 -4.19 -14.70
CA GLY A 61 -10.07 -4.77 -13.36
C GLY A 61 -11.16 -5.80 -13.08
N ILE A 62 -12.39 -5.53 -13.51
CA ILE A 62 -13.53 -6.46 -13.34
C ILE A 62 -13.30 -7.74 -14.15
N PHE A 63 -12.81 -7.59 -15.39
CA PHE A 63 -12.45 -8.75 -16.22
C PHE A 63 -11.37 -9.61 -15.56
N LEU A 64 -10.31 -8.98 -15.01
CA LEU A 64 -9.21 -9.66 -14.35
C LEU A 64 -9.67 -10.40 -13.08
N THR A 65 -10.56 -9.80 -12.28
CA THR A 65 -11.09 -10.43 -11.06
C THR A 65 -12.03 -11.61 -11.35
N GLY A 66 -12.57 -11.70 -12.56
CA GLY A 66 -13.36 -12.84 -13.03
C GLY A 66 -12.54 -14.10 -13.36
N GLN A 67 -11.19 -14.04 -13.25
CA GLN A 67 -10.30 -15.15 -13.57
C GLN A 67 -9.68 -15.76 -12.30
N PRO A 68 -10.24 -16.85 -11.71
CA PRO A 68 -9.79 -17.37 -10.41
C PRO A 68 -8.31 -17.77 -10.38
N MET A 69 -7.81 -18.37 -11.46
CA MET A 69 -6.40 -18.79 -11.56
C MET A 69 -5.47 -17.56 -11.52
N MET A 70 -5.83 -16.49 -12.20
CA MET A 70 -5.03 -15.27 -12.23
C MET A 70 -4.99 -14.58 -10.85
N LEU A 71 -6.11 -14.59 -10.14
CA LEU A 71 -6.16 -14.07 -8.76
C LEU A 71 -5.27 -14.88 -7.83
N GLN A 72 -5.25 -16.21 -7.94
CA GLN A 72 -4.35 -17.05 -7.15
C GLN A 72 -2.87 -16.76 -7.47
N VAL A 73 -2.49 -16.72 -8.74
CA VAL A 73 -1.11 -16.36 -9.13
C VAL A 73 -0.72 -14.99 -8.58
N LEU A 74 -1.60 -14.00 -8.75
CA LEU A 74 -1.37 -12.66 -8.22
C LEU A 74 -1.18 -12.67 -6.69
N LYS A 75 -1.99 -13.46 -5.97
CA LYS A 75 -1.94 -13.61 -4.51
C LYS A 75 -0.57 -14.13 -4.05
N PHE A 76 -0.05 -15.19 -4.65
CA PHE A 76 1.24 -15.79 -4.28
C PHE A 76 2.43 -14.93 -4.72
N VAL A 77 2.42 -14.37 -5.95
CA VAL A 77 3.46 -13.46 -6.43
C VAL A 77 3.53 -12.21 -5.56
N SER A 78 2.38 -11.68 -5.17
CA SER A 78 2.27 -10.52 -4.27
C SER A 78 2.88 -10.80 -2.90
N ALA A 79 2.50 -11.93 -2.30
CA ALA A 79 3.02 -12.34 -1.01
C ALA A 79 4.55 -12.51 -1.06
N GLY A 80 5.05 -13.22 -2.07
CA GLY A 80 6.49 -13.40 -2.28
C GLY A 80 7.25 -12.08 -2.42
N TYR A 81 6.74 -11.15 -3.23
CA TYR A 81 7.34 -9.84 -3.40
C TYR A 81 7.39 -9.02 -2.11
N MET A 82 6.30 -9.01 -1.33
CA MET A 82 6.24 -8.24 -0.09
C MET A 82 7.13 -8.83 0.99
N VAL A 83 7.17 -10.16 1.12
CA VAL A 83 8.09 -10.85 2.03
C VAL A 83 9.55 -10.58 1.63
N TRP A 84 9.86 -10.68 0.33
CA TRP A 84 11.20 -10.37 -0.19
C TRP A 84 11.60 -8.92 0.11
N LEU A 85 10.72 -7.95 -0.13
CA LEU A 85 10.99 -6.53 0.12
C LEU A 85 11.18 -6.26 1.63
N ALA A 86 10.39 -6.88 2.50
CA ALA A 86 10.55 -6.77 3.94
C ALA A 86 11.85 -7.43 4.41
N ALA A 87 12.17 -8.64 3.91
CA ALA A 87 13.35 -9.41 4.29
C ALA A 87 14.67 -8.73 3.90
N GLN A 88 14.71 -7.94 2.82
CA GLN A 88 15.88 -7.13 2.49
C GLN A 88 16.32 -6.21 3.64
N SER A 89 15.38 -5.85 4.52
CA SER A 89 15.64 -5.02 5.69
C SER A 89 16.21 -5.81 6.89
N TRP A 90 16.29 -7.14 6.84
CA TRP A 90 16.64 -7.97 7.99
C TRP A 90 18.08 -7.78 8.51
N ASN A 91 19.05 -7.79 7.60
CA ASN A 91 20.49 -7.76 7.94
C ASN A 91 21.12 -6.37 7.81
N SER A 92 20.36 -5.35 7.54
CA SER A 92 20.92 -4.04 7.29
C SER A 92 21.20 -3.32 8.61
N SER A 93 22.42 -3.41 9.07
CA SER A 93 22.97 -2.52 10.11
C SER A 93 23.05 -1.10 9.55
N GLY A 94 22.49 -0.13 10.26
CA GLY A 94 22.46 1.27 9.79
C GLY A 94 23.84 1.77 9.38
N GLY A 95 23.95 2.37 8.21
CA GLY A 95 25.13 3.16 7.86
C GLY A 95 25.70 3.02 6.46
N SER A 96 25.28 2.10 5.61
CA SER A 96 25.88 1.99 4.27
C SER A 96 24.95 2.59 3.19
N ALA A 97 25.44 3.56 2.45
CA ALA A 97 24.76 4.22 1.31
C ALA A 97 24.25 3.23 0.22
N SER A 98 24.76 2.00 0.22
CA SER A 98 24.39 0.91 -0.69
C SER A 98 22.96 0.38 -0.48
N GLN A 99 22.27 0.70 0.63
CA GLN A 99 21.00 0.12 1.03
C GLN A 99 19.77 1.01 0.72
N ASN A 100 19.96 2.17 0.12
CA ASN A 100 18.88 3.09 -0.29
C ASN A 100 18.03 2.57 -1.48
N HIS A 101 18.31 1.37 -1.99
CA HIS A 101 17.59 0.82 -3.15
C HIS A 101 16.21 0.26 -2.83
N GLN A 102 15.92 -0.07 -1.56
CA GLN A 102 14.69 -0.77 -1.16
C GLN A 102 13.45 0.12 -1.12
N PHE A 103 13.61 1.40 -0.77
CA PHE A 103 12.50 2.33 -0.60
C PHE A 103 12.54 3.44 -1.65
N ARG A 104 12.76 3.06 -2.92
CA ARG A 104 12.73 3.97 -4.08
C ARG A 104 11.35 3.97 -4.73
N PHE A 105 11.10 4.95 -5.56
CA PHE A 105 9.86 5.11 -6.32
C PHE A 105 9.43 3.83 -7.06
N LYS A 106 10.35 3.18 -7.78
CA LYS A 106 10.05 1.98 -8.58
C LYS A 106 9.49 0.82 -7.74
N GLN A 107 10.09 0.57 -6.56
CA GLN A 107 9.58 -0.47 -5.65
C GLN A 107 8.20 -0.12 -5.13
N GLY A 108 7.95 1.16 -4.80
CA GLY A 108 6.64 1.63 -4.37
C GLY A 108 5.55 1.41 -5.42
N VAL A 109 5.83 1.71 -6.68
CA VAL A 109 4.86 1.53 -7.80
C VAL A 109 4.34 0.08 -7.87
N ILE A 110 5.20 -0.89 -7.63
CA ILE A 110 4.88 -2.32 -7.77
C ILE A 110 4.07 -2.86 -6.58
N VAL A 111 4.19 -2.26 -5.39
CA VAL A 111 3.57 -2.78 -4.16
C VAL A 111 2.04 -2.88 -4.28
N HIS A 112 1.36 -1.84 -4.74
CA HIS A 112 -0.11 -1.86 -4.81
C HIS A 112 -0.67 -2.79 -5.88
N PRO A 113 -0.15 -2.82 -7.11
CA PRO A 113 -0.52 -3.84 -8.10
C PRO A 113 -0.32 -5.27 -7.61
N LEU A 114 0.65 -5.49 -6.74
CA LEU A 114 0.92 -6.79 -6.11
C LEU A 114 0.29 -6.94 -4.71
N ASN A 115 -0.58 -6.07 -4.24
CA ASN A 115 -1.17 -6.14 -2.91
C ASN A 115 -2.64 -6.61 -2.97
N PRO A 116 -2.98 -7.82 -2.49
CA PRO A 116 -4.35 -8.32 -2.51
C PRO A 116 -5.35 -7.36 -1.85
N LYS A 117 -4.97 -6.74 -0.73
CA LYS A 117 -5.80 -5.73 -0.05
C LYS A 117 -6.10 -4.54 -0.98
N ALA A 118 -5.12 -4.11 -1.79
CA ALA A 118 -5.33 -3.01 -2.73
C ALA A 118 -6.33 -3.36 -3.83
N TRP A 119 -6.35 -4.62 -4.30
CA TRP A 119 -7.33 -5.12 -5.28
C TRP A 119 -8.73 -5.13 -4.68
N VAL A 120 -8.91 -5.70 -3.48
CA VAL A 120 -10.20 -5.73 -2.79
C VAL A 120 -10.74 -4.32 -2.57
N MET A 121 -9.92 -3.41 -2.05
CA MET A 121 -10.31 -2.01 -1.86
C MET A 121 -10.75 -1.35 -3.17
N THR A 122 -9.99 -1.60 -4.25
CA THR A 122 -10.29 -1.01 -5.56
C THR A 122 -11.59 -1.59 -6.11
N LEU A 123 -11.74 -2.92 -6.07
CA LEU A 123 -12.96 -3.59 -6.53
C LEU A 123 -14.20 -3.04 -5.81
N LEU A 124 -14.17 -2.99 -4.48
CA LEU A 124 -15.28 -2.46 -3.69
C LEU A 124 -15.56 -0.99 -4.00
N ALA A 125 -14.53 -0.15 -4.13
CA ALA A 125 -14.72 1.25 -4.47
C ALA A 125 -15.42 1.42 -5.83
N TRP A 126 -15.00 0.64 -6.83
CA TRP A 126 -15.58 0.74 -8.19
C TRP A 126 -16.94 0.07 -8.34
N THR A 127 -17.25 -0.98 -7.55
CA THR A 127 -18.53 -1.70 -7.66
C THR A 127 -19.61 -1.16 -6.74
N GLN A 128 -19.26 -0.67 -5.55
CA GLN A 128 -20.23 -0.25 -4.54
C GLN A 128 -20.39 1.26 -4.42
N PHE A 129 -19.35 2.04 -4.69
CA PHE A 129 -19.38 3.49 -4.45
C PHE A 129 -19.33 4.31 -5.75
N ALA A 130 -18.51 3.91 -6.72
CA ALA A 130 -18.34 4.68 -7.96
C ALA A 130 -19.65 4.92 -8.73
N PRO A 131 -20.58 3.94 -8.88
CA PRO A 131 -21.82 4.16 -9.63
C PRO A 131 -22.67 5.32 -9.11
N GLU A 132 -22.59 5.62 -7.81
CA GLU A 132 -23.35 6.70 -7.19
C GLU A 132 -22.70 8.09 -7.34
N LEU A 133 -21.48 8.18 -7.90
CA LEU A 133 -20.75 9.44 -8.05
C LEU A 133 -21.09 10.23 -9.31
N GLY A 134 -22.03 9.73 -10.11
CA GLY A 134 -22.48 10.39 -11.33
C GLY A 134 -21.85 9.84 -12.60
N THR A 135 -21.38 10.72 -13.50
CA THR A 135 -20.86 10.30 -14.82
C THR A 135 -19.58 9.48 -14.73
N PRO A 136 -19.29 8.62 -15.73
CA PRO A 136 -18.02 7.87 -15.77
C PRO A 136 -16.78 8.76 -15.64
N THR A 137 -16.81 9.97 -16.17
CA THR A 137 -15.71 10.94 -16.02
C THR A 137 -15.54 11.37 -14.57
N MET A 138 -16.64 11.64 -13.86
CA MET A 138 -16.57 11.96 -12.42
C MET A 138 -16.06 10.78 -11.60
N GLN A 139 -16.47 9.57 -11.91
CA GLN A 139 -15.99 8.35 -11.25
C GLN A 139 -14.48 8.19 -11.46
N LEU A 140 -14.00 8.33 -12.71
CA LEU A 140 -12.58 8.24 -13.07
C LEU A 140 -11.72 9.36 -12.44
N LEU A 141 -12.31 10.46 -12.06
CA LEU A 141 -11.62 11.54 -11.36
C LEU A 141 -11.66 11.35 -9.85
N LEU A 142 -12.86 11.18 -9.28
CA LEU A 142 -13.05 11.19 -7.83
C LEU A 142 -12.47 9.97 -7.13
N VAL A 143 -12.67 8.75 -7.67
CA VAL A 143 -12.17 7.53 -7.01
C VAL A 143 -10.64 7.51 -6.94
N PRO A 144 -9.89 7.65 -8.05
CA PRO A 144 -8.43 7.64 -7.99
C PRO A 144 -7.86 8.79 -7.15
N LEU A 145 -8.43 10.00 -7.27
CA LEU A 145 -7.95 11.18 -6.53
C LEU A 145 -8.15 11.02 -5.02
N THR A 146 -9.31 10.50 -4.60
CA THR A 146 -9.59 10.20 -3.18
C THR A 146 -8.57 9.23 -2.61
N PHE A 147 -8.30 8.11 -3.33
CA PHE A 147 -7.27 7.17 -2.91
C PHE A 147 -5.89 7.81 -2.85
N ALA A 148 -5.51 8.60 -3.85
CA ALA A 148 -4.20 9.24 -3.90
C ALA A 148 -3.97 10.19 -2.72
N LEU A 149 -4.94 11.06 -2.41
CA LEU A 149 -4.84 12.02 -1.32
C LEU A 149 -4.80 11.33 0.04
N VAL A 150 -5.73 10.40 0.27
CA VAL A 150 -5.79 9.65 1.54
C VAL A 150 -4.52 8.81 1.73
N GLN A 151 -4.02 8.14 0.68
CA GLN A 151 -2.79 7.35 0.78
C GLN A 151 -1.56 8.22 1.03
N LEU A 152 -1.47 9.38 0.41
CA LEU A 152 -0.36 10.30 0.67
C LEU A 152 -0.29 10.67 2.16
N VAL A 153 -1.43 10.99 2.75
CA VAL A 153 -1.53 11.32 4.19
C VAL A 153 -1.18 10.11 5.05
N PHE A 154 -1.84 8.97 4.83
CA PHE A 154 -1.67 7.80 5.70
C PHE A 154 -0.29 7.14 5.55
N HIS A 155 0.25 7.03 4.34
CA HIS A 155 1.60 6.48 4.17
C HIS A 155 2.66 7.38 4.79
N THR A 156 2.49 8.71 4.70
CA THR A 156 3.37 9.64 5.41
C THR A 156 3.23 9.49 6.93
N ALA A 157 2.02 9.35 7.46
CA ALA A 157 1.78 9.12 8.88
C ALA A 157 2.39 7.79 9.37
N TRP A 158 2.20 6.69 8.64
CA TRP A 158 2.81 5.39 8.95
C TRP A 158 4.34 5.45 8.90
N CYS A 159 4.91 6.16 7.91
CA CYS A 159 6.35 6.40 7.83
C CYS A 159 6.86 7.19 9.04
N ALA A 160 6.16 8.26 9.39
CA ALA A 160 6.49 9.08 10.56
C ALA A 160 6.37 8.28 11.87
N ALA A 161 5.35 7.44 12.00
CA ALA A 161 5.19 6.54 13.15
C ALA A 161 6.41 5.61 13.29
N GLY A 162 6.90 5.03 12.20
CA GLY A 162 8.12 4.22 12.20
C GLY A 162 9.35 5.01 12.66
N ALA A 163 9.52 6.22 12.15
CA ALA A 163 10.61 7.11 12.54
C ALA A 163 10.55 7.53 14.02
N LEU A 164 9.34 7.77 14.55
CA LEU A 164 9.13 8.10 15.96
C LEU A 164 9.38 6.89 16.86
N MET A 165 8.90 5.71 16.50
CA MET A 165 9.16 4.48 17.24
C MET A 165 10.65 4.18 17.32
N GLN A 166 11.40 4.45 16.26
CA GLN A 166 12.85 4.29 16.28
C GLN A 166 13.55 5.22 17.28
N ARG A 167 13.03 6.43 17.47
CA ARG A 167 13.57 7.36 18.48
C ARG A 167 13.26 6.92 19.91
N ALA A 168 12.10 6.30 20.11
CA ALA A 168 11.64 5.81 21.41
C ALA A 168 12.30 4.47 21.80
N ILE A 169 12.65 3.63 20.81
CA ILE A 169 13.24 2.30 20.99
C ILE A 169 14.67 2.33 20.43
N PRO A 170 15.70 2.49 21.29
CA PRO A 170 17.10 2.62 20.82
C PRO A 170 17.62 1.40 20.07
N GLN A 171 17.01 0.22 20.31
CA GLN A 171 17.40 -1.05 19.67
C GLN A 171 16.84 -1.17 18.25
N GLN A 172 17.42 -0.43 17.33
CA GLN A 172 16.98 -0.35 15.91
C GLN A 172 16.77 -1.73 15.26
N GLN A 173 17.65 -2.67 15.52
CA GLN A 173 17.53 -4.02 14.96
C GLN A 173 16.29 -4.76 15.48
N LEU A 174 16.00 -4.63 16.78
CA LEU A 174 14.84 -5.29 17.39
C LEU A 174 13.54 -4.74 16.82
N LEU A 175 13.41 -3.42 16.75
CA LEU A 175 12.23 -2.77 16.13
C LEU A 175 12.05 -3.18 14.67
N THR A 176 13.12 -3.08 13.86
CA THR A 176 13.05 -3.43 12.44
C THR A 176 12.67 -4.90 12.23
N ARG A 177 13.29 -5.83 12.98
CA ARG A 177 12.94 -7.25 12.90
C ARG A 177 11.52 -7.53 13.35
N GLY A 178 11.04 -6.87 14.41
CA GLY A 178 9.65 -6.96 14.85
C GLY A 178 8.66 -6.52 13.76
N LEU A 179 8.92 -5.39 13.11
CA LEU A 179 8.10 -4.90 11.99
C LEU A 179 8.15 -5.82 10.77
N ILE A 180 9.31 -6.42 10.46
CA ILE A 180 9.44 -7.40 9.38
C ILE A 180 8.61 -8.64 9.69
N LEU A 181 8.74 -9.21 10.89
CA LEU A 181 7.96 -10.38 11.31
C LEU A 181 6.46 -10.09 11.29
N LEU A 182 6.04 -8.91 11.75
CA LEU A 182 4.65 -8.48 11.68
C LEU A 182 4.19 -8.37 10.21
N THR A 183 5.02 -7.82 9.32
CA THR A 183 4.72 -7.73 7.88
C THR A 183 4.53 -9.13 7.29
N ILE A 184 5.44 -10.05 7.57
CA ILE A 184 5.35 -11.44 7.10
C ILE A 184 4.09 -12.11 7.64
N ALA A 185 3.80 -11.96 8.94
CA ALA A 185 2.60 -12.52 9.55
C ALA A 185 1.31 -12.01 8.90
N VAL A 186 1.22 -10.69 8.65
CA VAL A 186 0.05 -10.09 7.97
C VAL A 186 -0.05 -10.55 6.51
N VAL A 187 1.08 -10.71 5.79
CA VAL A 187 1.09 -11.23 4.42
C VAL A 187 0.64 -12.68 4.38
N VAL A 188 1.19 -13.52 5.28
CA VAL A 188 0.81 -14.94 5.38
C VAL A 188 -0.66 -15.07 5.76
N TRP A 189 -1.13 -14.33 6.76
CA TRP A 189 -2.55 -14.32 7.13
C TRP A 189 -3.45 -13.96 5.94
N ALA A 190 -3.07 -12.97 5.14
CA ALA A 190 -3.81 -12.56 3.95
C ALA A 190 -3.83 -13.64 2.83
N LEU A 191 -2.93 -14.64 2.85
CA LEU A 191 -2.97 -15.76 1.90
C LEU A 191 -4.09 -16.76 2.21
N PHE A 192 -4.58 -16.80 3.44
CA PHE A 192 -5.61 -17.72 3.87
C PHE A 192 -7.02 -17.09 3.94
N GLN A 193 -7.15 -15.82 3.56
CA GLN A 193 -8.44 -15.15 3.37
C GLN A 193 -8.88 -15.21 1.90
#